data_1331df616243105f330318a9f54c5539
#
_entry.id   1331df616243105f330318a9f54c5539
#
_cell.length_a   1.000
_cell.length_b   1.000
_cell.length_c   1.000
_cell.angle_alpha   90.00
_cell.angle_beta   90.00
_cell.angle_gamma   90.00
#
_symmetry.space_group_name_H-M   'P 1'
#
loop_
_entity.id
_entity.type
_entity.pdbx_description
1 polymer ?
#
loop_
_entity_poly.entity_id
_entity_poly.type
_entity_poly.pdbx_seq_one_letter_code
_entity_poly.pdbx_strand_id
1 'polypeptide(L)'
;MASVLSILNRLEATSSRLEKEAILNENKGNQTLKDAFRLELDPSINFYIKAVPQVDGNRVWPMTDLESTFEMLEVGLAGRVIRGTAARDRLAAALGALEGADQEVVRRVIGRNLRCGVSESTVQKIWPDLKLSWPCMLVSTGTIAFPCLAQTKCDGMRFNAVVENGKVTYRTRVGKELELFEALDKDVLALAGGQDYVLDGELLMTGPNGETLDRKTGNGLLTKFQKGTGTRGLAHQIRAVVWDIIPLTSFRAGKCSTGYRERHLMLHPAQAGRIRVAPISIVNSMDEAQTLYQQKLAEGEEGLVLKDPKGPWEDKRVKHQVKMKAELEADLIVTGILPGTGKYEGKIGSLQVSSAGGSVTAAVGTGLSDEDRSKDPSEYIGKICLLYTSPSPRD
;
A
#
# COMPACT_ATOMS: atom_id res chain seq x y z
N MET A 1 -23.37 22.26 -18.10
CA MET A 1 -22.36 21.17 -17.93
C MET A 1 -23.11 19.90 -17.54
N ALA A 2 -22.60 18.72 -17.92
CA ALA A 2 -23.17 17.46 -17.44
C ALA A 2 -22.99 17.34 -15.92
N SER A 3 -23.95 16.76 -15.21
CA SER A 3 -23.82 16.52 -13.76
C SER A 3 -22.70 15.51 -13.49
N VAL A 4 -22.05 15.58 -12.32
CA VAL A 4 -20.98 14.66 -11.92
C VAL A 4 -21.45 13.21 -12.00
N LEU A 5 -22.66 12.91 -11.50
CA LEU A 5 -23.22 11.56 -11.59
C LEU A 5 -23.39 11.08 -13.03
N SER A 6 -23.84 11.94 -13.93
CA SER A 6 -23.96 11.58 -15.34
C SER A 6 -22.64 11.20 -15.98
N ILE A 7 -21.56 11.92 -15.63
CA ILE A 7 -20.21 11.61 -16.11
C ILE A 7 -19.73 10.28 -15.53
N LEU A 8 -19.92 10.06 -14.22
CA LEU A 8 -19.55 8.81 -13.55
C LEU A 8 -20.30 7.60 -14.16
N ASN A 9 -21.57 7.74 -14.47
CA ASN A 9 -22.37 6.69 -15.10
C ASN A 9 -21.91 6.39 -16.54
N ARG A 10 -21.50 7.42 -17.32
CA ARG A 10 -20.86 7.21 -18.63
C ARG A 10 -19.56 6.41 -18.51
N LEU A 11 -18.75 6.70 -17.49
CA LEU A 11 -17.51 5.96 -17.21
C LEU A 11 -17.78 4.50 -16.76
N GLU A 12 -18.84 4.28 -15.99
CA GLU A 12 -19.29 2.95 -15.55
C GLU A 12 -19.75 2.10 -16.74
N ALA A 13 -20.41 2.72 -17.72
CA ALA A 13 -21.01 2.05 -18.87
C ALA A 13 -19.99 1.48 -19.88
N THR A 14 -18.71 1.86 -19.80
CA THR A 14 -17.67 1.34 -20.71
C THR A 14 -16.58 0.59 -19.95
N SER A 15 -16.07 -0.51 -20.53
CA SER A 15 -14.88 -1.21 -20.07
C SER A 15 -13.59 -0.70 -20.76
N SER A 16 -13.72 0.07 -21.84
CA SER A 16 -12.61 0.58 -22.63
C SER A 16 -11.86 1.68 -21.89
N ARG A 17 -10.55 1.45 -21.63
CA ARG A 17 -9.68 2.45 -21.01
C ARG A 17 -9.58 3.73 -21.86
N LEU A 18 -9.49 3.61 -23.19
CA LEU A 18 -9.36 4.76 -24.08
C LEU A 18 -10.62 5.61 -24.06
N GLU A 19 -11.81 4.98 -24.03
CA GLU A 19 -13.08 5.71 -23.92
C GLU A 19 -13.19 6.43 -22.58
N LYS A 20 -12.77 5.78 -21.46
CA LYS A 20 -12.72 6.43 -20.15
C LYS A 20 -11.77 7.64 -20.15
N GLU A 21 -10.57 7.50 -20.73
CA GLU A 21 -9.65 8.62 -20.89
C GLU A 21 -10.26 9.76 -21.73
N ALA A 22 -11.00 9.45 -22.80
CA ALA A 22 -11.69 10.45 -23.62
C ALA A 22 -12.77 11.18 -22.82
N ILE A 23 -13.65 10.45 -22.12
CA ILE A 23 -14.69 11.03 -21.26
C ILE A 23 -14.11 11.96 -20.20
N LEU A 24 -13.00 11.55 -19.54
CA LEU A 24 -12.34 12.38 -18.55
C LEU A 24 -11.71 13.63 -19.17
N ASN A 25 -11.08 13.53 -20.36
CA ASN A 25 -10.52 14.67 -21.06
C ASN A 25 -11.60 15.69 -21.49
N GLU A 26 -12.76 15.22 -21.98
CA GLU A 26 -13.91 16.09 -22.28
C GLU A 26 -14.36 16.92 -21.07
N ASN A 27 -14.20 16.36 -19.87
CA ASN A 27 -14.65 16.94 -18.60
C ASN A 27 -13.49 17.45 -17.72
N LYS A 28 -12.27 17.60 -18.28
CA LYS A 28 -11.08 17.99 -17.53
C LYS A 28 -11.23 19.30 -16.75
N GLY A 29 -12.00 20.24 -17.27
CA GLY A 29 -12.28 21.52 -16.61
C GLY A 29 -13.36 21.46 -15.52
N ASN A 30 -13.99 20.29 -15.26
CA ASN A 30 -14.98 20.15 -14.21
C ASN A 30 -14.29 19.94 -12.86
N GLN A 31 -14.21 21.01 -12.06
CA GLN A 31 -13.53 21.00 -10.77
C GLN A 31 -14.21 20.04 -9.78
N THR A 32 -15.56 20.02 -9.73
CA THR A 32 -16.30 19.16 -8.81
C THR A 32 -16.08 17.67 -9.12
N LEU A 33 -15.96 17.30 -10.42
CA LEU A 33 -15.56 15.94 -10.81
C LEU A 33 -14.14 15.61 -10.35
N LYS A 34 -13.20 16.54 -10.55
CA LYS A 34 -11.82 16.39 -10.10
C LYS A 34 -11.74 16.20 -8.58
N ASP A 35 -12.51 16.98 -7.82
CA ASP A 35 -12.59 16.86 -6.36
C ASP A 35 -13.22 15.55 -5.91
N ALA A 36 -14.24 15.05 -6.62
CA ALA A 36 -14.81 13.73 -6.35
C ALA A 36 -13.75 12.61 -6.46
N PHE A 37 -12.91 12.62 -7.51
CA PHE A 37 -11.80 11.68 -7.66
C PHE A 37 -10.74 11.86 -6.60
N ARG A 38 -10.40 13.10 -6.26
CA ARG A 38 -9.42 13.37 -5.20
C ARG A 38 -9.92 12.85 -3.85
N LEU A 39 -11.14 13.19 -3.46
CA LEU A 39 -11.73 12.77 -2.21
C LEU A 39 -11.90 11.25 -2.10
N GLU A 40 -12.10 10.55 -3.22
CA GLU A 40 -12.23 9.09 -3.25
C GLU A 40 -10.87 8.40 -3.22
N LEU A 41 -9.88 8.88 -4.02
CA LEU A 41 -8.64 8.17 -4.27
C LEU A 41 -7.49 8.57 -3.33
N ASP A 42 -7.47 9.81 -2.79
CA ASP A 42 -6.41 10.24 -1.89
C ASP A 42 -6.40 9.41 -0.60
N PRO A 43 -5.36 8.60 -0.35
CA PRO A 43 -5.29 7.73 0.81
C PRO A 43 -5.09 8.49 2.13
N SER A 44 -4.69 9.76 2.06
CA SER A 44 -4.54 10.62 3.24
C SER A 44 -5.88 11.11 3.78
N ILE A 45 -6.92 11.12 2.94
CA ILE A 45 -8.28 11.55 3.31
C ILE A 45 -9.01 10.38 3.97
N ASN A 46 -9.52 10.57 5.19
CA ASN A 46 -10.37 9.61 5.88
C ASN A 46 -11.55 10.35 6.51
N PHE A 47 -12.75 9.96 6.15
CA PHE A 47 -13.98 10.60 6.67
C PHE A 47 -14.42 10.07 8.03
N TYR A 48 -13.85 8.97 8.52
CA TYR A 48 -14.19 8.33 9.81
C TYR A 48 -15.68 7.96 9.95
N ILE A 49 -16.38 7.77 8.84
CA ILE A 49 -17.77 7.34 8.77
C ILE A 49 -17.82 5.84 8.47
N LYS A 50 -18.33 5.05 9.42
CA LYS A 50 -18.46 3.58 9.26
C LYS A 50 -19.63 3.18 8.35
N ALA A 51 -20.74 3.92 8.44
CA ALA A 51 -21.92 3.70 7.62
C ALA A 51 -22.53 5.04 7.22
N VAL A 52 -22.79 5.22 5.94
CA VAL A 52 -23.42 6.43 5.41
C VAL A 52 -24.86 6.47 5.94
N PRO A 53 -25.31 7.57 6.57
CA PRO A 53 -26.64 7.66 7.13
C PRO A 53 -27.70 7.60 6.04
N GLN A 54 -28.82 6.96 6.34
CA GLN A 54 -30.03 7.10 5.54
C GLN A 54 -30.62 8.49 5.79
N VAL A 55 -31.16 9.10 4.73
CA VAL A 55 -31.82 10.39 4.80
C VAL A 55 -33.31 10.16 4.93
N ASP A 56 -33.89 10.73 5.96
CA ASP A 56 -35.36 10.72 6.15
C ASP A 56 -35.99 11.77 5.21
N GLY A 57 -36.76 11.32 4.22
CA GLY A 57 -37.37 12.17 3.23
C GLY A 57 -38.37 13.21 3.76
N ASN A 58 -38.70 13.11 5.06
CA ASN A 58 -39.64 14.03 5.72
C ASN A 58 -38.99 15.26 6.35
N ARG A 59 -37.63 15.32 6.38
CA ARG A 59 -36.92 16.47 6.91
C ARG A 59 -36.63 17.50 5.82
N VAL A 60 -37.07 18.73 6.05
CA VAL A 60 -36.73 19.88 5.20
C VAL A 60 -35.39 20.44 5.65
N TRP A 61 -34.40 20.39 4.76
CA TRP A 61 -33.08 20.97 4.97
C TRP A 61 -32.89 22.19 4.04
N PRO A 62 -32.15 23.21 4.44
CA PRO A 62 -31.71 24.25 3.51
C PRO A 62 -30.92 23.60 2.36
N MET A 63 -31.27 23.96 1.12
CA MET A 63 -30.55 23.46 -0.05
C MET A 63 -29.05 23.74 0.05
N THR A 64 -28.23 22.78 -0.36
CA THR A 64 -26.80 22.89 -0.50
C THR A 64 -26.35 22.34 -1.85
N ASP A 65 -25.12 22.58 -2.21
CA ASP A 65 -24.50 22.07 -3.43
C ASP A 65 -23.42 21.03 -3.12
N LEU A 66 -22.94 20.38 -4.17
CA LEU A 66 -21.94 19.33 -4.07
C LEU A 66 -20.57 19.87 -3.64
N GLU A 67 -20.20 21.10 -4.06
CA GLU A 67 -18.92 21.74 -3.68
C GLU A 67 -18.86 22.02 -2.18
N SER A 68 -19.88 22.71 -1.64
CA SER A 68 -19.99 23.01 -0.20
C SER A 68 -20.01 21.71 0.63
N THR A 69 -20.62 20.64 0.08
CA THR A 69 -20.64 19.35 0.74
C THR A 69 -19.25 18.71 0.74
N PHE A 70 -18.50 18.78 -0.36
CA PHE A 70 -17.13 18.28 -0.44
C PHE A 70 -16.17 19.03 0.52
N GLU A 71 -16.32 20.36 0.62
CA GLU A 71 -15.59 21.15 1.61
C GLU A 71 -15.90 20.69 3.05
N MET A 72 -17.17 20.46 3.37
CA MET A 72 -17.57 19.91 4.68
C MET A 72 -16.99 18.52 4.91
N LEU A 73 -16.95 17.64 3.91
CA LEU A 73 -16.34 16.33 4.02
C LEU A 73 -14.84 16.44 4.32
N GLU A 74 -14.13 17.33 3.63
CA GLU A 74 -12.69 17.48 3.76
C GLU A 74 -12.31 18.18 5.05
N VAL A 75 -12.81 19.40 5.27
CA VAL A 75 -12.46 20.22 6.45
C VAL A 75 -13.16 19.69 7.70
N GLY A 76 -14.44 19.40 7.61
CA GLY A 76 -15.26 18.99 8.76
C GLY A 76 -14.94 17.58 9.22
N LEU A 77 -15.06 16.61 8.33
CA LEU A 77 -14.95 15.18 8.68
C LEU A 77 -13.50 14.70 8.62
N ALA A 78 -12.82 14.85 7.48
CA ALA A 78 -11.46 14.36 7.31
C ALA A 78 -10.47 15.17 8.19
N GLY A 79 -10.64 16.48 8.29
CA GLY A 79 -9.90 17.34 9.21
C GLY A 79 -10.24 17.13 10.70
N ARG A 80 -11.20 16.24 11.01
CA ARG A 80 -11.64 15.89 12.37
C ARG A 80 -12.13 17.09 13.20
N VAL A 81 -12.59 18.16 12.57
CA VAL A 81 -13.24 19.28 13.23
C VAL A 81 -14.57 18.83 13.83
N ILE A 82 -15.31 17.98 13.11
CA ILE A 82 -16.56 17.37 13.55
C ILE A 82 -16.33 15.86 13.74
N ARG A 83 -16.75 15.30 14.90
CA ARG A 83 -16.45 13.91 15.28
C ARG A 83 -17.68 13.21 15.86
N GLY A 84 -17.63 11.87 15.90
CA GLY A 84 -18.63 11.04 16.56
C GLY A 84 -20.04 11.20 15.99
N THR A 85 -21.05 11.31 16.87
CA THR A 85 -22.46 11.47 16.46
C THR A 85 -22.67 12.74 15.66
N ALA A 86 -22.06 13.86 16.07
CA ALA A 86 -22.19 15.13 15.36
C ALA A 86 -21.70 15.06 13.89
N ALA A 87 -20.65 14.28 13.61
CA ALA A 87 -20.19 14.04 12.24
C ALA A 87 -21.22 13.30 11.40
N ARG A 88 -21.87 12.28 12.00
CA ARG A 88 -22.96 11.53 11.34
C ARG A 88 -24.18 12.40 11.09
N ASP A 89 -24.59 13.19 12.07
CA ASP A 89 -25.74 14.09 11.97
C ASP A 89 -25.50 15.19 10.94
N ARG A 90 -24.30 15.78 10.91
CA ARG A 90 -23.90 16.76 9.91
C ARG A 90 -23.91 16.19 8.50
N LEU A 91 -23.43 14.95 8.33
CA LEU A 91 -23.48 14.25 7.06
C LEU A 91 -24.92 13.94 6.64
N ALA A 92 -25.79 13.51 7.56
CA ALA A 92 -27.20 13.28 7.26
C ALA A 92 -27.89 14.57 6.81
N ALA A 93 -27.60 15.69 7.49
CA ALA A 93 -28.10 17.01 7.12
C ALA A 93 -27.66 17.40 5.70
N ALA A 94 -26.37 17.26 5.38
CA ALA A 94 -25.84 17.58 4.07
C ALA A 94 -26.46 16.71 2.97
N LEU A 95 -26.57 15.39 3.20
CA LEU A 95 -27.23 14.49 2.25
C LEU A 95 -28.70 14.87 2.03
N GLY A 96 -29.43 15.21 3.11
CA GLY A 96 -30.84 15.61 3.02
C GLY A 96 -31.09 16.93 2.28
N ALA A 97 -30.05 17.78 2.21
CA ALA A 97 -30.09 19.06 1.55
C ALA A 97 -29.68 19.02 0.06
N LEU A 98 -29.14 17.88 -0.41
CA LEU A 98 -28.71 17.66 -1.79
C LEU A 98 -29.84 17.06 -2.65
N GLU A 99 -29.78 17.30 -3.95
CA GLU A 99 -30.60 16.57 -4.93
C GLU A 99 -30.13 15.09 -5.01
N GLY A 100 -31.04 14.19 -5.44
CA GLY A 100 -30.78 12.74 -5.44
C GLY A 100 -29.53 12.32 -6.22
N ALA A 101 -29.23 12.99 -7.34
CA ALA A 101 -28.04 12.75 -8.13
C ALA A 101 -26.75 13.07 -7.35
N ASP A 102 -26.73 14.19 -6.65
CA ASP A 102 -25.58 14.65 -5.86
C ASP A 102 -25.44 13.86 -4.55
N GLN A 103 -26.57 13.43 -3.96
CA GLN A 103 -26.54 12.48 -2.83
C GLN A 103 -25.81 11.20 -3.22
N GLU A 104 -26.07 10.64 -4.40
CA GLU A 104 -25.40 9.41 -4.86
C GLU A 104 -23.91 9.63 -5.06
N VAL A 105 -23.47 10.77 -5.61
CA VAL A 105 -22.04 11.12 -5.72
C VAL A 105 -21.38 11.15 -4.34
N VAL A 106 -21.98 11.84 -3.36
CA VAL A 106 -21.45 11.91 -2.00
C VAL A 106 -21.36 10.52 -1.34
N ARG A 107 -22.37 9.66 -1.55
CA ARG A 107 -22.36 8.27 -1.06
C ARG A 107 -21.21 7.47 -1.66
N ARG A 108 -20.97 7.59 -2.97
CA ARG A 108 -19.86 6.93 -3.67
C ARG A 108 -18.50 7.44 -3.17
N VAL A 109 -18.33 8.73 -2.95
CA VAL A 109 -17.11 9.35 -2.40
C VAL A 109 -16.83 8.82 -1.00
N ILE A 110 -17.80 8.85 -0.08
CA ILE A 110 -17.62 8.36 1.29
C ILE A 110 -17.37 6.85 1.32
N GLY A 111 -18.04 6.11 0.42
CA GLY A 111 -17.83 4.67 0.23
C GLY A 111 -16.48 4.31 -0.40
N ARG A 112 -15.67 5.31 -0.79
CA ARG A 112 -14.37 5.12 -1.46
C ARG A 112 -14.48 4.26 -2.71
N ASN A 113 -15.57 4.46 -3.47
CA ASN A 113 -15.82 3.75 -4.72
C ASN A 113 -16.81 4.55 -5.60
N LEU A 114 -16.28 5.30 -6.55
CA LEU A 114 -17.08 6.06 -7.53
C LEU A 114 -17.81 5.15 -8.53
N ARG A 115 -17.60 3.84 -8.50
CA ARG A 115 -18.18 2.81 -9.39
C ARG A 115 -17.96 3.07 -10.89
N CYS A 116 -16.94 3.83 -11.23
CA CYS A 116 -16.63 4.19 -12.61
C CYS A 116 -15.54 3.32 -13.23
N GLY A 117 -14.89 2.44 -12.44
CA GLY A 117 -13.83 1.55 -12.90
C GLY A 117 -12.63 2.28 -13.53
N VAL A 118 -12.34 3.50 -13.04
CA VAL A 118 -11.19 4.31 -13.44
C VAL A 118 -10.07 4.10 -12.43
N SER A 119 -8.85 3.81 -12.90
CA SER A 119 -7.70 3.65 -12.02
C SER A 119 -7.10 4.99 -11.63
N GLU A 120 -6.44 5.04 -10.46
CA GLU A 120 -5.64 6.18 -9.99
C GLU A 120 -4.68 6.69 -11.08
N SER A 121 -3.95 5.79 -11.75
CA SER A 121 -3.02 6.17 -12.82
C SER A 121 -3.70 6.84 -14.02
N THR A 122 -4.95 6.47 -14.32
CA THR A 122 -5.73 7.13 -15.36
C THR A 122 -6.15 8.53 -14.92
N VAL A 123 -6.57 8.70 -13.67
CA VAL A 123 -6.95 10.00 -13.10
C VAL A 123 -5.73 10.94 -13.07
N GLN A 124 -4.58 10.47 -12.62
CA GLN A 124 -3.33 11.25 -12.58
C GLN A 124 -2.84 11.66 -13.98
N LYS A 125 -3.10 10.85 -15.01
CA LYS A 125 -2.78 11.21 -16.40
C LYS A 125 -3.61 12.42 -16.87
N ILE A 126 -4.87 12.53 -16.42
CA ILE A 126 -5.78 13.64 -16.78
C ILE A 126 -5.49 14.88 -15.92
N TRP A 127 -5.29 14.67 -14.61
CA TRP A 127 -4.99 15.72 -13.62
C TRP A 127 -3.66 15.41 -12.91
N PRO A 128 -2.50 15.75 -13.53
CA PRO A 128 -1.18 15.42 -12.98
C PRO A 128 -0.86 16.11 -11.64
N ASP A 129 -1.58 17.15 -11.30
CA ASP A 129 -1.47 17.88 -10.04
C ASP A 129 -2.14 17.16 -8.86
N LEU A 130 -2.99 16.17 -9.11
CA LEU A 130 -3.56 15.34 -8.06
C LEU A 130 -2.52 14.35 -7.53
N LYS A 131 -2.21 14.47 -6.24
CA LYS A 131 -1.37 13.49 -5.52
C LYS A 131 -2.29 12.44 -4.89
N LEU A 132 -2.52 11.35 -5.59
CA LEU A 132 -3.45 10.30 -5.19
C LEU A 132 -2.77 9.13 -4.48
N SER A 133 -1.44 9.06 -4.51
CA SER A 133 -0.65 8.01 -3.86
C SER A 133 0.19 8.57 -2.72
N TRP A 134 0.39 7.74 -1.71
CA TRP A 134 1.35 8.01 -0.64
C TRP A 134 2.75 7.68 -1.13
N PRO A 135 3.73 8.59 -0.99
CA PRO A 135 5.08 8.34 -1.49
C PRO A 135 5.69 7.09 -0.86
N CYS A 136 6.19 6.20 -1.69
CA CYS A 136 6.73 4.92 -1.23
C CYS A 136 7.81 4.38 -2.16
N MET A 137 9.05 4.31 -1.67
CA MET A 137 10.11 3.62 -2.40
C MET A 137 9.97 2.11 -2.27
N LEU A 138 10.04 1.41 -3.41
CA LEU A 138 9.90 -0.03 -3.48
C LEU A 138 11.17 -0.70 -3.97
N VAL A 139 11.53 -1.81 -3.36
CA VAL A 139 12.67 -2.65 -3.77
C VAL A 139 12.35 -3.47 -5.01
N SER A 140 13.36 -3.77 -5.82
CA SER A 140 13.27 -4.68 -6.97
C SER A 140 13.72 -6.10 -6.64
N THR A 141 13.57 -6.98 -7.62
CA THR A 141 14.35 -8.20 -7.77
C THR A 141 15.45 -7.94 -8.81
N GLY A 142 16.51 -8.76 -8.83
CA GLY A 142 17.61 -8.67 -9.79
C GLY A 142 18.97 -8.55 -9.12
N THR A 143 19.91 -7.90 -9.81
CA THR A 143 21.30 -7.76 -9.39
C THR A 143 21.60 -6.36 -8.84
N ILE A 144 22.63 -6.27 -8.01
CA ILE A 144 23.17 -5.02 -7.46
C ILE A 144 24.70 -5.04 -7.57
N ALA A 145 25.31 -3.88 -7.70
CA ALA A 145 26.77 -3.75 -7.69
C ALA A 145 27.31 -3.90 -6.26
N PHE A 146 28.52 -4.49 -6.15
CA PHE A 146 29.26 -4.60 -4.89
C PHE A 146 30.44 -3.60 -4.85
N PRO A 147 30.87 -3.15 -3.65
CA PRO A 147 30.28 -3.47 -2.34
C PRO A 147 28.93 -2.79 -2.14
N CYS A 148 28.02 -3.48 -1.43
CA CYS A 148 26.72 -2.94 -1.08
C CYS A 148 26.41 -3.14 0.42
N LEU A 149 25.30 -2.57 0.87
CA LEU A 149 24.81 -2.72 2.23
C LEU A 149 23.72 -3.78 2.28
N ALA A 150 23.87 -4.76 3.17
CA ALA A 150 22.87 -5.78 3.44
C ALA A 150 22.13 -5.42 4.73
N GLN A 151 20.81 -5.55 4.71
CA GLN A 151 19.94 -5.29 5.84
C GLN A 151 18.89 -6.40 5.95
N THR A 152 18.58 -6.84 7.17
CA THR A 152 17.52 -7.83 7.38
C THR A 152 16.19 -7.33 6.86
N LYS A 153 15.48 -8.16 6.10
CA LYS A 153 14.13 -7.89 5.67
C LYS A 153 13.17 -8.28 6.79
N CYS A 154 12.58 -7.26 7.41
CA CYS A 154 11.60 -7.45 8.47
C CYS A 154 10.27 -7.96 7.90
N ASP A 155 9.54 -8.70 8.70
CA ASP A 155 8.25 -9.32 8.34
C ASP A 155 7.13 -8.83 9.26
N GLY A 156 6.64 -7.64 9.01
CA GLY A 156 5.60 -6.97 9.78
C GLY A 156 4.67 -6.13 8.91
N MET A 157 4.29 -4.98 9.41
CA MET A 157 3.49 -3.99 8.67
C MET A 157 4.34 -2.74 8.41
N ARG A 158 4.68 -2.47 7.14
CA ARG A 158 5.42 -1.25 6.79
C ARG A 158 4.65 -0.01 7.21
N PHE A 159 5.36 0.94 7.79
CA PHE A 159 4.81 2.21 8.22
C PHE A 159 5.75 3.37 7.90
N ASN A 160 5.17 4.57 7.87
CA ASN A 160 5.91 5.81 7.96
C ASN A 160 5.50 6.54 9.25
N ALA A 161 6.48 6.99 10.04
CA ALA A 161 6.26 7.97 11.08
C ALA A 161 6.63 9.34 10.54
N VAL A 162 5.65 10.22 10.40
CA VAL A 162 5.82 11.58 9.92
C VAL A 162 5.95 12.51 11.11
N VAL A 163 7.10 13.17 11.22
CA VAL A 163 7.34 14.24 12.19
C VAL A 163 7.18 15.57 11.48
N GLU A 164 6.26 16.38 11.97
CA GLU A 164 6.02 17.73 11.46
C GLU A 164 5.68 18.68 12.62
N ASN A 165 6.45 19.75 12.75
CA ASN A 165 6.29 20.73 13.84
C ASN A 165 6.23 20.08 15.24
N GLY A 166 7.06 19.07 15.49
CA GLY A 166 7.13 18.34 16.76
C GLY A 166 5.97 17.41 17.04
N LYS A 167 5.08 17.16 16.07
CA LYS A 167 4.00 16.20 16.16
C LYS A 167 4.31 14.95 15.33
N VAL A 168 3.89 13.79 15.81
CA VAL A 168 4.05 12.50 15.11
C VAL A 168 2.71 12.02 14.59
N THR A 169 2.69 11.59 13.32
CA THR A 169 1.56 10.85 12.74
C THR A 169 2.08 9.58 12.07
N TYR A 170 1.29 8.53 12.12
CA TYR A 170 1.68 7.24 11.55
C TYR A 170 0.83 6.91 10.33
N ARG A 171 1.48 6.42 9.28
CA ARG A 171 0.83 6.05 8.02
C ARG A 171 1.26 4.65 7.59
N THR A 172 0.35 3.91 6.99
CA THR A 172 0.69 2.67 6.30
C THR A 172 1.44 2.95 5.00
N ARG A 173 1.97 1.92 4.36
CA ARG A 173 2.59 1.97 3.03
C ARG A 173 1.75 2.70 1.96
N VAL A 174 0.44 2.65 2.08
CA VAL A 174 -0.50 3.30 1.16
C VAL A 174 -1.07 4.61 1.71
N GLY A 175 -0.47 5.16 2.76
CA GLY A 175 -0.84 6.46 3.33
C GLY A 175 -2.01 6.45 4.31
N LYS A 176 -2.62 5.29 4.58
CA LYS A 176 -3.71 5.21 5.54
C LYS A 176 -3.21 5.46 6.96
N GLU A 177 -3.91 6.33 7.69
CA GLU A 177 -3.54 6.68 9.06
C GLU A 177 -3.66 5.50 10.03
N LEU A 178 -2.71 5.43 10.96
CA LEU A 178 -2.67 4.48 12.06
C LEU A 178 -2.71 5.24 13.38
N GLU A 179 -3.71 4.97 14.19
CA GLU A 179 -3.79 5.53 15.55
C GLU A 179 -3.03 4.62 16.52
N LEU A 180 -1.79 4.97 16.83
CA LEU A 180 -0.92 4.19 17.73
C LEU A 180 -0.94 4.69 19.18
N PHE A 181 -1.82 5.63 19.53
CA PHE A 181 -2.00 6.15 20.89
C PHE A 181 -0.67 6.65 21.53
N GLU A 182 0.16 7.33 20.72
CA GLU A 182 1.45 7.91 21.14
C GLU A 182 2.50 6.87 21.59
N ALA A 183 2.24 5.57 21.31
CA ALA A 183 3.08 4.48 21.83
C ALA A 183 4.56 4.55 21.40
N LEU A 184 4.86 5.19 20.26
CA LEU A 184 6.22 5.33 19.71
C LEU A 184 6.68 6.80 19.60
N ASP A 185 5.84 7.78 19.95
CA ASP A 185 6.11 9.21 19.69
C ASP A 185 7.42 9.69 20.27
N LYS A 186 7.69 9.36 21.54
CA LYS A 186 8.93 9.74 22.22
C LYS A 186 10.17 9.23 21.48
N ASP A 187 10.11 7.99 21.03
CA ASP A 187 11.24 7.33 20.37
C ASP A 187 11.43 7.88 18.94
N VAL A 188 10.32 8.15 18.24
CA VAL A 188 10.32 8.78 16.91
C VAL A 188 10.90 10.19 16.97
N LEU A 189 10.46 11.01 17.94
CA LEU A 189 10.95 12.38 18.12
C LEU A 189 12.45 12.41 18.48
N ALA A 190 12.91 11.45 19.29
CA ALA A 190 14.33 11.31 19.62
C ALA A 190 15.16 10.98 18.36
N LEU A 191 14.69 10.08 17.49
CA LEU A 191 15.36 9.75 16.24
C LEU A 191 15.32 10.90 15.22
N ALA A 192 14.26 11.69 15.19
CA ALA A 192 14.14 12.85 14.30
C ALA A 192 15.00 14.06 14.73
N GLY A 193 15.50 14.09 15.97
CA GLY A 193 16.42 15.13 16.44
C GLY A 193 15.87 16.55 16.37
N GLY A 194 14.55 16.73 16.50
CA GLY A 194 13.88 18.02 16.44
C GLY A 194 13.66 18.58 15.02
N GLN A 195 13.87 17.77 14.00
CA GLN A 195 13.65 18.15 12.60
C GLN A 195 12.40 17.48 12.04
N ASP A 196 11.87 18.04 10.96
CA ASP A 196 10.73 17.50 10.25
C ASP A 196 11.21 16.39 9.27
N TYR A 197 10.95 15.13 9.65
CA TYR A 197 11.37 13.94 8.92
C TYR A 197 10.23 12.94 8.76
N VAL A 198 10.41 12.05 7.80
CA VAL A 198 9.65 10.80 7.70
C VAL A 198 10.60 9.64 7.99
N LEU A 199 10.29 8.85 9.00
CA LEU A 199 10.97 7.59 9.31
C LEU A 199 10.23 6.46 8.60
N ASP A 200 10.97 5.63 7.87
CA ASP A 200 10.44 4.48 7.12
C ASP A 200 10.88 3.18 7.80
N GLY A 201 9.93 2.33 8.07
CA GLY A 201 10.20 1.14 8.89
C GLY A 201 9.08 0.09 8.85
N GLU A 202 9.20 -0.89 9.74
CA GLU A 202 8.26 -1.98 9.95
C GLU A 202 7.75 -1.98 11.38
N LEU A 203 6.43 -2.07 11.55
CA LEU A 203 5.80 -2.34 12.84
C LEU A 203 5.78 -3.83 13.08
N LEU A 204 6.14 -4.22 14.29
CA LEU A 204 6.10 -5.59 14.80
C LEU A 204 5.26 -5.63 16.07
N MET A 205 4.62 -6.76 16.33
CA MET A 205 3.93 -7.00 17.61
C MET A 205 4.76 -7.91 18.48
N THR A 206 4.79 -7.62 19.78
CA THR A 206 5.40 -8.50 20.76
C THR A 206 4.34 -9.17 21.63
N GLY A 207 4.62 -10.41 22.06
CA GLY A 207 3.84 -11.12 23.05
C GLY A 207 4.11 -10.61 24.47
N PRO A 208 3.45 -11.21 25.46
CA PRO A 208 3.55 -10.81 26.87
C PRO A 208 4.95 -10.88 27.45
N ASN A 209 5.79 -11.79 26.95
CA ASN A 209 7.17 -11.98 27.40
C ASN A 209 8.18 -11.16 26.57
N GLY A 210 7.72 -10.31 25.66
CA GLY A 210 8.58 -9.46 24.80
C GLY A 210 9.10 -10.12 23.52
N GLU A 211 8.73 -11.39 23.26
CA GLU A 211 9.03 -12.10 22.02
C GLU A 211 8.29 -11.48 20.84
N THR A 212 8.92 -11.42 19.66
CA THR A 212 8.24 -11.00 18.44
C THR A 212 7.21 -12.07 18.01
N LEU A 213 5.98 -11.66 17.79
CA LEU A 213 4.94 -12.57 17.30
C LEU A 213 5.18 -12.91 15.81
N ASP A 214 4.75 -14.13 15.43
CA ASP A 214 4.75 -14.53 14.03
C ASP A 214 3.95 -13.56 13.14
N ARG A 215 4.27 -13.53 11.84
CA ARG A 215 3.66 -12.62 10.86
C ARG A 215 2.14 -12.66 10.88
N LYS A 216 1.55 -13.84 10.89
CA LYS A 216 0.08 -13.99 10.79
C LYS A 216 -0.62 -13.39 12.00
N THR A 217 -0.13 -13.72 13.18
CA THR A 217 -0.66 -13.21 14.45
C THR A 217 -0.37 -11.72 14.60
N GLY A 218 0.88 -11.30 14.39
CA GLY A 218 1.31 -9.90 14.51
C GLY A 218 0.58 -8.96 13.56
N ASN A 219 0.52 -9.30 12.27
CA ASN A 219 -0.20 -8.49 11.28
C ASN A 219 -1.72 -8.50 11.49
N GLY A 220 -2.28 -9.59 12.00
CA GLY A 220 -3.67 -9.64 12.43
C GLY A 220 -4.00 -8.61 13.51
N LEU A 221 -3.11 -8.43 14.48
CA LEU A 221 -3.25 -7.42 15.55
C LEU A 221 -3.00 -6.00 15.00
N LEU A 222 -1.97 -5.79 14.18
CA LEU A 222 -1.67 -4.48 13.56
C LEU A 222 -2.82 -4.01 12.66
N THR A 223 -3.51 -4.92 11.98
CA THR A 223 -4.69 -4.60 11.17
C THR A 223 -5.82 -3.96 11.99
N LYS A 224 -5.91 -4.20 13.30
CA LYS A 224 -6.89 -3.54 14.17
C LYS A 224 -6.65 -2.03 14.23
N PHE A 225 -5.39 -1.58 14.26
CA PHE A 225 -5.05 -0.15 14.21
C PHE A 225 -5.42 0.46 12.86
N GLN A 226 -5.17 -0.26 11.78
CA GLN A 226 -5.57 0.17 10.43
C GLN A 226 -7.10 0.27 10.28
N LYS A 227 -7.86 -0.56 10.99
CA LYS A 227 -9.34 -0.55 11.01
C LYS A 227 -9.92 0.40 12.05
N GLY A 228 -9.10 1.09 12.86
CA GLY A 228 -9.54 1.96 13.93
C GLY A 228 -10.18 1.21 15.12
N THR A 229 -9.86 -0.07 15.29
CA THR A 229 -10.30 -0.93 16.41
C THR A 229 -9.16 -1.31 17.34
N GLY A 230 -7.96 -0.75 17.13
CA GLY A 230 -6.84 -0.86 18.04
C GLY A 230 -7.13 -0.18 19.37
N THR A 231 -6.44 -0.61 20.43
CA THR A 231 -6.58 -0.04 21.77
C THR A 231 -5.23 0.43 22.30
N ARG A 232 -5.22 1.37 23.26
CA ARG A 232 -3.99 1.85 23.91
C ARG A 232 -3.22 0.71 24.57
N GLY A 233 -3.90 -0.24 25.22
CA GLY A 233 -3.27 -1.44 25.80
C GLY A 233 -2.53 -2.28 24.76
N LEU A 234 -3.15 -2.52 23.60
CA LEU A 234 -2.53 -3.25 22.50
C LEU A 234 -1.36 -2.47 21.87
N ALA A 235 -1.46 -1.14 21.80
CA ALA A 235 -0.38 -0.28 21.27
C ALA A 235 0.92 -0.40 22.09
N HIS A 236 0.85 -0.73 23.37
CA HIS A 236 2.02 -0.96 24.20
C HIS A 236 2.84 -2.18 23.80
N GLN A 237 2.28 -3.11 23.04
CA GLN A 237 2.96 -4.29 22.50
C GLN A 237 3.62 -4.01 21.14
N ILE A 238 3.46 -2.81 20.56
CA ILE A 238 4.08 -2.44 19.28
C ILE A 238 5.57 -2.18 19.51
N ARG A 239 6.38 -2.70 18.61
CA ARG A 239 7.79 -2.37 18.38
C ARG A 239 7.95 -1.93 16.95
N ALA A 240 9.00 -1.19 16.66
CA ALA A 240 9.31 -0.78 15.31
C ALA A 240 10.78 -1.03 14.97
N VAL A 241 11.02 -1.37 13.71
CA VAL A 241 12.36 -1.40 13.12
C VAL A 241 12.40 -0.33 12.04
N VAL A 242 13.23 0.68 12.19
CA VAL A 242 13.37 1.79 11.24
C VAL A 242 14.64 1.59 10.42
N TRP A 243 14.54 1.72 9.10
CA TRP A 243 15.67 1.52 8.18
C TRP A 243 16.03 2.74 7.35
N ASP A 244 15.19 3.76 7.30
CA ASP A 244 15.47 4.98 6.53
C ASP A 244 14.86 6.22 7.21
N ILE A 245 15.43 7.40 6.95
CA ILE A 245 14.94 8.70 7.39
C ILE A 245 15.04 9.68 6.23
N ILE A 246 13.96 10.36 5.92
CA ILE A 246 13.85 11.23 4.76
C ILE A 246 13.36 12.61 5.22
N PRO A 247 14.02 13.74 4.85
CA PRO A 247 13.49 15.07 5.12
C PRO A 247 12.05 15.20 4.60
N LEU A 248 11.14 15.73 5.39
CA LEU A 248 9.71 15.79 5.07
C LEU A 248 9.44 16.50 3.75
N THR A 249 10.18 17.56 3.44
CA THR A 249 10.08 18.29 2.17
C THR A 249 10.47 17.43 0.99
N SER A 250 11.55 16.65 1.11
CA SER A 250 12.01 15.69 0.08
C SER A 250 11.03 14.54 -0.10
N PHE A 251 10.46 14.03 1.00
CA PHE A 251 9.45 12.99 0.96
C PHE A 251 8.21 13.46 0.19
N ARG A 252 7.72 14.66 0.51
CA ARG A 252 6.58 15.27 -0.19
C ARG A 252 6.87 15.57 -1.66
N ALA A 253 8.12 15.85 -1.99
CA ALA A 253 8.57 16.02 -3.39
C ALA A 253 8.75 14.70 -4.14
N GLY A 254 8.66 13.54 -3.45
CA GLY A 254 8.85 12.22 -4.04
C GLY A 254 10.30 11.88 -4.36
N LYS A 255 11.28 12.69 -3.90
CA LYS A 255 12.71 12.48 -4.19
C LYS A 255 13.62 13.10 -3.12
N CYS A 256 14.63 12.33 -2.68
CA CYS A 256 15.74 12.79 -1.84
C CYS A 256 17.07 12.32 -2.46
N SER A 257 17.93 13.25 -2.83
CA SER A 257 19.21 12.97 -3.48
C SER A 257 20.30 12.43 -2.54
N THR A 258 20.13 12.63 -1.22
CA THR A 258 21.04 12.09 -0.20
C THR A 258 21.14 10.57 -0.32
N GLY A 259 22.36 10.00 -0.32
CA GLY A 259 22.60 8.57 -0.44
C GLY A 259 22.05 7.78 0.76
N TYR A 260 21.72 6.50 0.53
CA TYR A 260 21.12 5.66 1.58
C TYR A 260 22.00 5.57 2.83
N ARG A 261 23.32 5.40 2.66
CA ARG A 261 24.24 5.32 3.81
C ARG A 261 24.22 6.57 4.67
N GLU A 262 24.17 7.74 4.04
CA GLU A 262 24.11 9.03 4.74
C GLU A 262 22.80 9.16 5.52
N ARG A 263 21.68 8.86 4.87
CA ARG A 263 20.37 8.87 5.56
C ARG A 263 20.32 7.89 6.73
N HIS A 264 20.86 6.68 6.54
CA HIS A 264 20.88 5.69 7.62
C HIS A 264 21.76 6.15 8.81
N LEU A 265 22.86 6.87 8.55
CA LEU A 265 23.72 7.43 9.59
C LEU A 265 23.03 8.56 10.37
N MET A 266 22.04 9.24 9.76
CA MET A 266 21.21 10.23 10.45
C MET A 266 20.24 9.59 11.47
N LEU A 267 19.90 8.31 11.30
CA LEU A 267 19.25 7.51 12.31
C LEU A 267 20.26 7.21 13.41
N HIS A 268 20.52 8.17 14.28
CA HIS A 268 21.48 8.03 15.36
C HIS A 268 21.24 6.74 16.16
N PRO A 269 22.30 6.12 16.79
CA PRO A 269 22.22 4.81 17.43
C PRO A 269 21.39 4.80 18.71
N ALA A 270 20.42 5.66 18.81
CA ALA A 270 19.41 5.60 19.83
C ALA A 270 18.57 4.34 19.58
N GLN A 271 19.00 3.22 20.18
CA GLN A 271 18.02 2.23 20.60
C GLN A 271 17.13 2.93 21.62
N ALA A 272 16.14 3.65 21.13
CA ALA A 272 15.24 4.41 21.95
C ALA A 272 14.03 3.50 22.23
N GLY A 273 14.02 2.85 23.37
CA GLY A 273 12.85 2.19 23.93
C GLY A 273 12.26 1.11 23.03
N ARG A 274 11.27 1.46 22.21
CA ARG A 274 10.50 0.52 21.38
C ARG A 274 10.89 0.53 19.90
N ILE A 275 11.80 1.42 19.51
CA ILE A 275 12.29 1.51 18.14
C ILE A 275 13.74 1.02 18.08
N ARG A 276 13.99 0.12 17.16
CA ARG A 276 15.34 -0.34 16.79
C ARG A 276 15.66 0.19 15.40
N VAL A 277 16.85 0.77 15.23
CA VAL A 277 17.38 1.05 13.89
C VAL A 277 17.87 -0.28 13.29
N ALA A 278 17.44 -0.58 12.08
CA ALA A 278 17.84 -1.79 11.38
C ALA A 278 19.35 -1.78 11.11
N PRO A 279 20.12 -2.75 11.63
CA PRO A 279 21.55 -2.81 11.40
C PRO A 279 21.87 -3.02 9.92
N ILE A 280 23.02 -2.50 9.49
CA ILE A 280 23.56 -2.71 8.15
C ILE A 280 24.89 -3.47 8.23
N SER A 281 25.10 -4.37 7.28
CA SER A 281 26.38 -5.06 7.07
C SER A 281 26.90 -4.71 5.68
N ILE A 282 28.21 -4.49 5.55
CA ILE A 282 28.83 -4.34 4.23
C ILE A 282 29.09 -5.75 3.68
N VAL A 283 28.68 -5.98 2.44
CA VAL A 283 28.96 -7.21 1.69
C VAL A 283 29.68 -6.85 0.40
N ASN A 284 30.77 -7.59 0.10
CA ASN A 284 31.67 -7.28 -1.00
C ASN A 284 31.45 -8.17 -2.23
N SER A 285 30.68 -9.24 -2.08
CA SER A 285 30.36 -10.18 -3.14
C SER A 285 28.97 -10.78 -2.97
N MET A 286 28.47 -11.44 -4.02
CA MET A 286 27.23 -12.21 -3.94
C MET A 286 27.36 -13.40 -2.98
N ASP A 287 28.54 -14.03 -2.89
CA ASP A 287 28.76 -15.18 -1.99
C ASP A 287 28.67 -14.75 -0.52
N GLU A 288 29.25 -13.59 -0.16
CA GLU A 288 29.09 -13.02 1.19
C GLU A 288 27.62 -12.69 1.47
N ALA A 289 26.91 -12.10 0.51
CA ALA A 289 25.49 -11.79 0.64
C ALA A 289 24.65 -13.07 0.80
N GLN A 290 24.97 -14.14 0.06
CA GLN A 290 24.31 -15.44 0.17
C GLN A 290 24.58 -16.12 1.53
N THR A 291 25.81 -16.05 2.02
CA THR A 291 26.16 -16.58 3.34
C THR A 291 25.37 -15.87 4.45
N LEU A 292 25.35 -14.55 4.43
CA LEU A 292 24.56 -13.76 5.37
C LEU A 292 23.06 -14.02 5.27
N TYR A 293 22.57 -14.21 4.04
CA TYR A 293 21.17 -14.54 3.78
C TYR A 293 20.79 -15.89 4.42
N GLN A 294 21.60 -16.94 4.24
CA GLN A 294 21.35 -18.25 4.87
C GLN A 294 21.37 -18.16 6.40
N GLN A 295 22.29 -17.37 6.96
CA GLN A 295 22.33 -17.11 8.39
C GLN A 295 21.01 -16.47 8.86
N LYS A 296 20.52 -15.44 8.16
CA LYS A 296 19.25 -14.76 8.52
C LYS A 296 18.03 -15.67 8.41
N LEU A 297 17.98 -16.53 7.42
CA LEU A 297 16.94 -17.56 7.33
C LEU A 297 16.98 -18.53 8.52
N ALA A 298 18.18 -18.97 8.94
CA ALA A 298 18.35 -19.83 10.10
C ALA A 298 17.93 -19.13 11.43
N GLU A 299 18.05 -17.80 11.49
CA GLU A 299 17.56 -16.97 12.60
C GLU A 299 16.03 -16.74 12.54
N GLY A 300 15.33 -17.24 11.49
CA GLY A 300 13.88 -17.09 11.32
C GLY A 300 13.45 -15.78 10.65
N GLU A 301 14.38 -15.02 10.09
CA GLU A 301 14.08 -13.77 9.36
C GLU A 301 13.60 -14.07 7.91
N GLU A 302 12.91 -13.13 7.28
CA GLU A 302 12.36 -13.31 5.91
C GLU A 302 13.45 -13.32 4.82
N GLY A 303 14.63 -12.74 5.10
CA GLY A 303 15.74 -12.60 4.17
C GLY A 303 16.50 -11.31 4.30
N LEU A 304 17.01 -10.80 3.17
CA LEU A 304 17.80 -9.57 3.11
C LEU A 304 17.25 -8.58 2.09
N VAL A 305 17.57 -7.31 2.31
CA VAL A 305 17.52 -6.26 1.28
C VAL A 305 18.96 -5.75 1.08
N LEU A 306 19.47 -5.90 -0.13
CA LEU A 306 20.74 -5.34 -0.56
C LEU A 306 20.51 -3.92 -1.10
N LYS A 307 21.34 -2.97 -0.69
CA LYS A 307 21.15 -1.55 -0.99
C LYS A 307 22.45 -0.91 -1.44
N ASP A 308 22.39 -0.13 -2.52
CA ASP A 308 23.49 0.75 -2.92
C ASP A 308 23.70 1.83 -1.84
N PRO A 309 24.91 1.98 -1.27
CA PRO A 309 25.20 3.01 -0.28
C PRO A 309 24.88 4.43 -0.76
N LYS A 310 25.01 4.69 -2.05
CA LYS A 310 24.75 5.99 -2.69
C LYS A 310 23.34 6.13 -3.24
N GLY A 311 22.50 5.11 -3.12
CA GLY A 311 21.15 5.08 -3.69
C GLY A 311 20.27 6.20 -3.12
N PRO A 312 19.69 7.09 -3.96
CA PRO A 312 18.76 8.13 -3.54
C PRO A 312 17.45 7.50 -3.03
N TRP A 313 16.62 8.28 -2.35
CA TRP A 313 15.24 7.88 -2.10
C TRP A 313 14.33 8.43 -3.19
N GLU A 314 13.46 7.60 -3.76
CA GLU A 314 12.55 7.98 -4.84
C GLU A 314 11.20 7.28 -4.66
N ASP A 315 10.11 8.02 -4.89
CA ASP A 315 8.75 7.49 -4.85
C ASP A 315 8.46 6.61 -6.09
N LYS A 316 9.12 5.46 -6.14
CA LYS A 316 8.95 4.45 -7.19
C LYS A 316 9.62 3.13 -6.83
N ARG A 317 9.45 2.12 -7.68
CA ARG A 317 10.29 0.91 -7.63
C ARG A 317 11.68 1.21 -8.15
N VAL A 318 12.70 0.96 -7.31
CA VAL A 318 14.10 1.29 -7.62
C VAL A 318 14.93 0.03 -7.85
N LYS A 319 15.96 0.14 -8.71
CA LYS A 319 16.88 -0.96 -9.02
C LYS A 319 18.09 -1.01 -8.09
N HIS A 320 18.39 0.07 -7.39
CA HIS A 320 19.51 0.18 -6.44
C HIS A 320 19.19 -0.36 -5.03
N GLN A 321 18.01 -0.99 -4.87
CA GLN A 321 17.68 -1.82 -3.73
C GLN A 321 17.04 -3.12 -4.22
N VAL A 322 17.62 -4.26 -3.81
CA VAL A 322 17.26 -5.59 -4.29
C VAL A 322 16.94 -6.49 -3.12
N LYS A 323 15.80 -7.16 -3.17
CA LYS A 323 15.41 -8.14 -2.14
C LYS A 323 15.96 -9.53 -2.47
N MET A 324 16.56 -10.17 -1.46
CA MET A 324 16.81 -11.61 -1.42
C MET A 324 15.73 -12.23 -0.54
N LYS A 325 14.91 -13.09 -1.12
CA LYS A 325 13.86 -13.85 -0.43
C LYS A 325 14.10 -15.33 -0.62
N ALA A 326 13.62 -16.16 0.31
CA ALA A 326 13.55 -17.59 0.08
C ALA A 326 12.59 -17.85 -1.09
N GLU A 327 13.11 -18.39 -2.17
CA GLU A 327 12.31 -19.00 -3.21
C GLU A 327 12.22 -20.48 -2.85
N LEU A 328 11.02 -20.95 -2.53
CA LEU A 328 10.78 -22.38 -2.42
C LEU A 328 10.65 -22.90 -3.84
N GLU A 329 11.58 -23.74 -4.24
CA GLU A 329 11.54 -24.46 -5.49
C GLU A 329 10.86 -25.81 -5.26
N ALA A 330 10.01 -26.19 -6.19
CA ALA A 330 9.38 -27.50 -6.19
C ALA A 330 9.33 -28.04 -7.61
N ASP A 331 9.90 -29.23 -7.78
CA ASP A 331 9.73 -30.01 -9.00
C ASP A 331 8.36 -30.68 -8.96
N LEU A 332 7.46 -30.25 -9.80
CA LEU A 332 6.10 -30.79 -9.91
C LEU A 332 5.85 -31.35 -11.28
N ILE A 333 5.14 -32.45 -11.35
CA ILE A 333 4.76 -33.10 -12.63
C ILE A 333 3.49 -32.43 -13.15
N VAL A 334 3.49 -32.07 -14.42
CA VAL A 334 2.28 -31.56 -15.09
C VAL A 334 1.30 -32.74 -15.28
N THR A 335 0.17 -32.66 -14.61
CA THR A 335 -0.87 -33.70 -14.59
C THR A 335 -2.06 -33.38 -15.50
N GLY A 336 -2.20 -32.11 -15.90
CA GLY A 336 -3.30 -31.65 -16.74
C GLY A 336 -3.16 -30.19 -17.18
N ILE A 337 -4.12 -29.79 -17.99
CA ILE A 337 -4.20 -28.41 -18.53
C ILE A 337 -5.57 -27.86 -18.24
N LEU A 338 -5.61 -26.59 -17.79
CA LEU A 338 -6.84 -25.82 -17.69
C LEU A 338 -6.96 -24.85 -18.87
N PRO A 339 -8.16 -24.75 -19.47
CA PRO A 339 -8.37 -23.85 -20.60
C PRO A 339 -8.22 -22.37 -20.19
N GLY A 340 -7.76 -21.56 -21.11
CA GLY A 340 -7.69 -20.11 -20.95
C GLY A 340 -9.05 -19.44 -21.08
N THR A 341 -9.16 -18.26 -20.50
CA THR A 341 -10.37 -17.40 -20.61
C THR A 341 -10.00 -16.03 -21.15
N GLY A 342 -10.96 -15.31 -21.73
CA GLY A 342 -10.75 -13.98 -22.27
C GLY A 342 -9.66 -13.95 -23.35
N LYS A 343 -8.56 -13.22 -23.17
CA LYS A 343 -7.44 -13.12 -24.12
C LYS A 343 -6.87 -14.50 -24.52
N TYR A 344 -7.00 -15.50 -23.66
CA TYR A 344 -6.44 -16.84 -23.85
C TYR A 344 -7.50 -17.90 -24.15
N GLU A 345 -8.69 -17.50 -24.57
CA GLU A 345 -9.74 -18.43 -25.00
C GLU A 345 -9.23 -19.32 -26.16
N GLY A 346 -9.46 -20.64 -26.04
CA GLY A 346 -8.92 -21.63 -26.99
C GLY A 346 -7.43 -21.94 -26.84
N LYS A 347 -6.74 -21.41 -25.81
CA LYS A 347 -5.34 -21.66 -25.51
C LYS A 347 -5.18 -22.22 -24.09
N ILE A 348 -3.95 -22.62 -23.75
CA ILE A 348 -3.60 -23.06 -22.39
C ILE A 348 -3.76 -21.86 -21.41
N GLY A 349 -4.65 -22.00 -20.43
CA GLY A 349 -4.84 -21.04 -19.35
C GLY A 349 -3.82 -21.25 -18.23
N SER A 350 -3.70 -22.49 -17.74
CA SER A 350 -2.70 -22.88 -16.74
C SER A 350 -2.40 -24.38 -16.81
N LEU A 351 -1.24 -24.76 -16.28
CA LEU A 351 -0.83 -26.14 -16.10
C LEU A 351 -1.33 -26.62 -14.72
N GLN A 352 -1.99 -27.76 -14.67
CA GLN A 352 -2.20 -28.46 -13.40
C GLN A 352 -0.95 -29.25 -13.06
N VAL A 353 -0.43 -29.06 -11.86
CA VAL A 353 0.82 -29.69 -11.44
C VAL A 353 0.64 -30.41 -10.11
N SER A 354 1.39 -31.47 -9.88
CA SER A 354 1.35 -32.28 -8.66
C SER A 354 2.74 -32.72 -8.24
N SER A 355 3.01 -32.78 -6.92
CA SER A 355 4.19 -33.48 -6.42
C SER A 355 4.11 -34.98 -6.64
N ALA A 356 5.25 -35.67 -6.65
CA ALA A 356 5.35 -37.10 -6.88
C ALA A 356 4.46 -37.93 -5.92
N GLY A 357 4.23 -37.45 -4.70
CA GLY A 357 3.35 -38.11 -3.72
C GLY A 357 1.91 -37.58 -3.71
N GLY A 358 1.52 -36.66 -4.60
CA GLY A 358 0.17 -36.08 -4.65
C GLY A 358 -0.18 -35.13 -3.50
N SER A 359 0.75 -34.87 -2.57
CA SER A 359 0.51 -34.02 -1.38
C SER A 359 0.41 -32.53 -1.69
N VAL A 360 0.98 -32.10 -2.83
CA VAL A 360 0.92 -30.72 -3.31
C VAL A 360 0.32 -30.74 -4.71
N THR A 361 -0.74 -29.97 -4.91
CA THR A 361 -1.35 -29.75 -6.23
C THR A 361 -1.57 -28.25 -6.44
N ALA A 362 -1.32 -27.75 -7.64
CA ALA A 362 -1.52 -26.35 -7.99
C ALA A 362 -1.93 -26.17 -9.44
N ALA A 363 -2.53 -25.02 -9.77
CA ALA A 363 -2.74 -24.56 -11.13
C ALA A 363 -1.83 -23.37 -11.42
N VAL A 364 -0.88 -23.51 -12.33
CA VAL A 364 0.19 -22.54 -12.60
C VAL A 364 0.00 -21.96 -14.00
N GLY A 365 -0.37 -20.67 -14.06
CA GLY A 365 -0.52 -19.93 -15.31
C GLY A 365 0.52 -18.82 -15.49
N THR A 366 1.19 -18.40 -14.42
CA THR A 366 2.31 -17.44 -14.47
C THR A 366 3.57 -18.11 -15.02
N GLY A 367 4.32 -17.38 -15.87
CA GLY A 367 5.54 -17.93 -16.51
C GLY A 367 5.32 -18.51 -17.91
N LEU A 368 4.09 -18.78 -18.32
CA LEU A 368 3.78 -19.19 -19.69
C LEU A 368 3.72 -17.97 -20.62
N SER A 369 4.54 -17.96 -21.66
CA SER A 369 4.47 -16.97 -22.74
C SER A 369 3.21 -17.18 -23.63
N ASP A 370 2.86 -16.20 -24.46
CA ASP A 370 1.76 -16.34 -25.43
C ASP A 370 2.05 -17.47 -26.45
N GLU A 371 3.32 -17.76 -26.74
CA GLU A 371 3.77 -18.89 -27.56
C GLU A 371 3.54 -20.24 -26.85
N ASP A 372 3.97 -20.32 -25.57
CA ASP A 372 3.76 -21.54 -24.77
C ASP A 372 2.29 -21.89 -24.64
N ARG A 373 1.43 -20.91 -24.50
CA ARG A 373 -0.03 -21.11 -24.42
C ARG A 373 -0.67 -21.61 -25.71
N SER A 374 0.02 -21.48 -26.83
CA SER A 374 -0.45 -21.88 -28.14
C SER A 374 0.06 -23.28 -28.57
N LYS A 375 0.94 -23.90 -27.76
CA LYS A 375 1.46 -25.26 -28.01
C LYS A 375 0.41 -26.31 -27.71
N ASP A 376 0.63 -27.52 -28.25
CA ASP A 376 -0.24 -28.66 -27.96
C ASP A 376 -0.13 -29.04 -26.46
N PRO A 377 -1.25 -29.22 -25.75
CA PRO A 377 -1.25 -29.68 -24.37
C PRO A 377 -0.41 -30.90 -24.06
N SER A 378 -0.31 -31.84 -25.00
CA SER A 378 0.48 -33.04 -24.84
C SER A 378 1.99 -32.81 -24.69
N GLU A 379 2.47 -31.66 -25.12
CA GLU A 379 3.87 -31.27 -24.94
C GLU A 379 4.25 -31.02 -23.48
N TYR A 380 3.27 -30.69 -22.64
CA TYR A 380 3.47 -30.37 -21.23
C TYR A 380 3.13 -31.51 -20.27
N ILE A 381 2.10 -32.32 -20.58
CA ILE A 381 1.67 -33.39 -19.69
C ILE A 381 2.79 -34.40 -19.46
N GLY A 382 3.04 -34.72 -18.19
CA GLY A 382 4.13 -35.62 -17.77
C GLY A 382 5.51 -34.98 -17.70
N LYS A 383 5.65 -33.69 -18.09
CA LYS A 383 6.91 -32.96 -17.91
C LYS A 383 7.05 -32.45 -16.48
N ILE A 384 8.29 -32.25 -16.07
CA ILE A 384 8.60 -31.61 -14.78
C ILE A 384 8.51 -30.10 -14.97
N CYS A 385 7.70 -29.45 -14.13
CA CYS A 385 7.59 -28.01 -13.99
C CYS A 385 8.34 -27.60 -12.74
N LEU A 386 9.40 -26.79 -12.88
CA LEU A 386 10.06 -26.15 -11.76
C LEU A 386 9.23 -24.97 -11.34
N LEU A 387 8.56 -25.08 -10.19
CA LEU A 387 7.73 -24.03 -9.61
C LEU A 387 8.55 -23.24 -8.58
N TYR A 388 8.63 -21.94 -8.80
CA TYR A 388 9.15 -21.02 -7.82
C TYR A 388 7.98 -20.42 -7.03
N THR A 389 7.93 -20.65 -5.73
CA THR A 389 6.93 -20.02 -4.88
C THR A 389 7.53 -18.80 -4.19
N SER A 390 6.96 -17.63 -4.41
CA SER A 390 7.19 -16.51 -3.51
C SER A 390 6.28 -16.67 -2.29
N PRO A 391 6.77 -16.55 -1.06
CA PRO A 391 5.97 -16.79 0.15
C PRO A 391 4.79 -15.83 0.35
N SER A 392 4.57 -14.85 -0.53
CA SER A 392 3.33 -14.07 -0.57
C SER A 392 3.00 -13.61 -1.99
N PRO A 393 1.84 -14.00 -2.55
CA PRO A 393 1.37 -13.48 -3.84
C PRO A 393 0.76 -12.08 -3.77
N ARG A 394 0.70 -11.44 -2.61
CA ARG A 394 0.02 -10.16 -2.41
C ARG A 394 0.85 -9.24 -1.52
N ASP A 395 1.89 -8.68 -2.08
CA ASP A 395 2.52 -7.44 -1.61
C ASP A 395 2.34 -6.32 -2.63
#